data_ee700530df1989cbb414d8642fa530d4
#
_entry.id   ee700530df1989cbb414d8642fa530d4
#
_cell.length_a   1.000
_cell.length_b   1.000
_cell.length_c   1.000
_cell.angle_alpha   90.00
_cell.angle_beta   90.00
_cell.angle_gamma   90.00
#
_symmetry.space_group_name_H-M   'P 1'
#
loop_
_entity.id
_entity.type
_entity.pdbx_description
1 polymer ?
#
loop_
_entity_poly.entity_id
_entity_poly.type
_entity_poly.pdbx_seq_one_letter_code
_entity_poly.pdbx_strand_id
1 'polypeptide(L)' 'AFLLVVIVDGEPEPTANMYFRNINRCNYFSERIERGRYGKSYRGFQAKITAYCTPRMVPQETAFWD' A
#
# COMPACT_ATOMS: atom_id res chain seq x y z
N ALA A 1 -13.73 -5.76 -1.39
CA ALA A 1 -12.45 -5.51 -0.70
C ALA A 1 -11.68 -4.39 -1.38
N PHE A 2 -10.70 -3.86 -0.68
CA PHE A 2 -9.86 -2.81 -1.19
C PHE A 2 -8.41 -3.25 -1.15
N LEU A 3 -7.74 -3.12 -2.27
CA LEU A 3 -6.33 -3.47 -2.37
C LEU A 3 -5.50 -2.21 -2.22
N LEU A 4 -4.59 -2.22 -1.27
CA LEU A 4 -3.58 -1.17 -1.15
C LEU A 4 -2.43 -1.50 -2.08
N VAL A 5 -2.16 -0.61 -3.01
CA VAL A 5 -1.08 -0.74 -3.97
C VAL A 5 0.01 0.26 -3.62
N VAL A 6 1.24 -0.22 -3.52
CA VAL A 6 2.39 0.62 -3.24
C VAL A 6 3.28 0.66 -4.48
N ILE A 7 3.66 1.86 -4.88
CA ILE A 7 4.54 2.07 -6.02
C ILE A 7 5.82 2.73 -5.52
N VAL A 8 6.94 2.08 -5.78
CA VAL A 8 8.25 2.55 -5.37
C VAL A 8 9.06 2.91 -6.61
N ASP A 9 9.40 4.18 -6.73
CA ASP A 9 10.16 4.70 -7.87
C ASP A 9 9.50 4.36 -9.21
N GLY A 10 8.18 4.45 -9.26
CA GLY A 10 7.42 4.21 -10.48
C GLY A 10 7.09 2.76 -10.76
N GLU A 11 7.50 1.83 -9.90
CA GLU A 11 7.25 0.41 -10.10
C GLU A 11 6.41 -0.16 -8.98
N PRO A 12 5.38 -0.95 -9.29
CA PRO A 12 4.58 -1.59 -8.24
C PRO A 12 5.41 -2.53 -7.40
N GLU A 13 5.14 -2.53 -6.08
CA GLU A 13 5.80 -3.43 -5.16
C GLU A 13 4.79 -4.48 -4.69
N PRO A 14 4.73 -5.64 -5.33
CA PRO A 14 3.68 -6.62 -5.02
C PRO A 14 3.78 -7.21 -3.63
N THR A 15 4.95 -7.23 -3.02
CA THR A 15 5.09 -7.76 -1.67
C THR A 15 4.48 -6.84 -0.61
N ALA A 16 4.18 -5.61 -0.96
CA ALA A 16 3.54 -4.65 -0.07
C ALA A 16 2.04 -4.60 -0.25
N ASN A 17 1.46 -5.40 -1.12
CA ASN A 17 0.02 -5.41 -1.34
C ASN A 17 -0.71 -5.93 -0.11
N MET A 18 -1.73 -5.17 0.30
CA MET A 18 -2.54 -5.53 1.47
C MET A 18 -4.01 -5.34 1.13
N TYR A 19 -4.84 -6.28 1.57
CA TYR A 19 -6.27 -6.20 1.36
C TYR A 19 -6.98 -5.73 2.61
N PHE A 20 -7.94 -4.83 2.42
CA PHE A 20 -8.74 -4.27 3.50
C PHE A 20 -10.22 -4.41 3.18
N ARG A 21 -11.02 -4.66 4.20
CA ARG A 21 -12.48 -4.65 4.05
C ARG A 21 -13.02 -3.23 4.04
N ASN A 22 -12.34 -2.33 4.73
CA ASN A 22 -12.80 -0.97 4.96
C ASN A 22 -11.92 0.01 4.21
N ILE A 23 -12.55 0.85 3.37
CA ILE A 23 -11.80 1.83 2.59
C ILE A 23 -11.08 2.85 3.49
N ASN A 24 -11.65 3.20 4.62
CA ASN A 24 -11.03 4.16 5.52
C ASN A 24 -9.73 3.63 6.10
N ARG A 25 -9.68 2.34 6.40
CA ARG A 25 -8.45 1.70 6.88
C ARG A 25 -7.42 1.65 5.78
N CYS A 26 -7.84 1.30 4.57
CA CYS A 26 -6.94 1.28 3.43
C CYS A 26 -6.32 2.66 3.20
N ASN A 27 -7.15 3.70 3.19
CA ASN A 27 -6.68 5.07 3.01
C ASN A 27 -5.74 5.50 4.12
N TYR A 28 -6.04 5.10 5.36
CA TYR A 28 -5.17 5.42 6.48
C TYR A 28 -3.76 4.88 6.26
N PHE A 29 -3.66 3.62 5.87
CA PHE A 29 -2.35 3.02 5.64
C PHE A 29 -1.66 3.58 4.41
N SER A 30 -2.42 3.89 3.35
CA SER A 30 -1.81 4.49 2.17
C SER A 30 -1.18 5.84 2.49
N GLU A 31 -1.86 6.64 3.29
CA GLU A 31 -1.32 7.93 3.72
C GLU A 31 -0.05 7.76 4.56
N ARG A 32 -0.04 6.80 5.47
CA ARG A 32 1.14 6.56 6.29
C ARG A 32 2.33 6.15 5.45
N ILE A 33 2.10 5.33 4.45
CA ILE A 33 3.17 4.88 3.56
C ILE A 33 3.70 6.06 2.75
N GLU A 34 2.81 6.88 2.21
CA GLU A 34 3.21 8.03 1.41
C GLU A 34 3.95 9.08 2.24
N ARG A 35 3.70 9.16 3.52
CA ARG A 35 4.40 10.10 4.40
C ARG A 35 5.84 9.70 4.65
N GLY A 36 6.32 8.66 4.01
CA GLY A 36 7.74 8.38 3.98
C GLY A 36 8.26 7.48 5.06
N ARG A 37 7.39 6.76 5.75
CA ARG A 37 7.89 5.77 6.72
C ARG A 37 8.68 4.68 6.04
N TYR A 38 8.24 4.30 4.86
CA TYR A 38 8.96 3.36 4.01
C TYR A 38 9.87 4.04 3.02
N GLY A 39 9.69 5.34 2.82
CA GLY A 39 10.50 6.11 1.90
C GLY A 39 11.86 6.49 2.46
N LYS A 40 12.19 6.02 3.64
CA LYS A 40 13.49 6.30 4.19
C LYS A 40 14.56 5.72 3.32
N SER A 41 15.50 6.57 3.04
CA SER A 41 16.57 6.23 2.13
C SER A 41 17.43 5.11 2.69
N TYR A 42 17.75 4.21 1.83
CA TYR A 42 18.93 3.39 1.98
C TYR A 42 20.05 4.09 1.26
N ARG A 43 21.19 4.20 1.88
CA ARG A 43 22.40 4.75 1.24
C ARG A 43 22.23 6.19 0.77
N GLY A 44 21.43 6.95 1.46
CA GLY A 44 21.27 8.35 1.12
C GLY A 44 20.29 8.67 0.02
N PHE A 45 19.62 7.68 -0.54
CA PHE A 45 18.57 7.90 -1.54
C PHE A 45 17.22 7.91 -0.89
N GLN A 46 16.36 8.79 -1.36
CA GLN A 46 14.96 8.76 -0.99
C GLN A 46 14.17 8.14 -2.13
N ALA A 47 13.53 7.02 -1.86
CA ALA A 47 12.64 6.42 -2.82
C ALA A 47 11.37 7.27 -2.91
N LYS A 48 10.87 7.46 -4.13
CA LYS A 48 9.59 8.10 -4.34
C LYS A 48 8.51 7.04 -4.15
N ILE A 49 7.71 7.18 -3.10
CA ILE A 49 6.69 6.21 -2.77
C ILE A 49 5.31 6.81 -2.96
N THR A 50 4.48 6.10 -3.70
CA THR A 50 3.07 6.42 -3.89
C THR A 50 2.24 5.22 -3.44
N ALA A 51 1.13 5.48 -2.78
CA ALA A 51 0.23 4.42 -2.36
C ALA A 51 -1.20 4.84 -2.62
N TYR A 52 -2.02 3.89 -3.05
CA TYR A 52 -3.43 4.16 -3.29
C TYR A 52 -4.24 2.90 -3.06
N CYS A 53 -5.55 3.09 -2.91
CA CYS A 53 -6.48 1.99 -2.70
C CYS A 53 -7.35 1.81 -3.93
N THR A 54 -7.60 0.57 -4.31
CA THR A 54 -8.45 0.26 -5.45
C THR A 54 -9.41 -0.87 -5.08
N PRO A 55 -10.68 -0.80 -5.52
CA PRO A 55 -11.61 -1.88 -5.24
C PRO A 55 -11.23 -3.16 -5.99
N ARG A 56 -11.38 -4.30 -5.32
CA ARG A 56 -11.07 -5.60 -5.89
C ARG A 56 -12.05 -6.64 -5.42
N MET A 57 -12.41 -7.54 -6.33
CA MET A 57 -13.11 -8.76 -5.98
C MET A 57 -12.09 -9.79 -5.56
N VAL A 58 -12.28 -10.37 -4.37
CA VAL A 58 -11.33 -11.33 -3.84
C VAL A 58 -12.05 -12.57 -3.35
N PRO A 59 -11.36 -13.72 -3.31
CA PRO A 59 -11.94 -14.94 -2.74
C PRO A 59 -12.20 -14.78 -1.24
N GLN A 60 -13.10 -15.61 -0.72
CA GLN A 60 -13.45 -15.53 0.69
C GLN A 60 -12.29 -15.84 1.63
N GLU A 61 -11.34 -16.64 1.18
CA GLU A 61 -10.18 -17.00 1.99
C GLU A 61 -9.07 -15.98 1.96
N THR A 62 -9.28 -14.84 1.30
CA THR A 62 -8.28 -13.78 1.27
C THR A 62 -8.04 -13.23 2.67
N ALA A 63 -6.79 -13.10 3.04
CA ALA A 63 -6.43 -12.48 4.32
C ALA A 63 -6.57 -10.96 4.23
N PHE A 64 -7.16 -10.39 5.27
CA PHE A 64 -7.34 -8.94 5.38
C PHE A 64 -6.48 -8.39 6.50
N TRP A 65 -6.07 -7.15 6.34
CA TRP A 65 -5.22 -6.46 7.31
C TRP A 65 -6.00 -5.62 8.32
N ASP A 66 -7.31 -5.54 8.16
CA ASP A 66 -8.15 -4.81 9.12
C ASP A 66 -9.10 -5.71 9.92
#